data_58ca9796d5f0e3be2cf2fba82c9aa7d5
#
_entry.id   58ca9796d5f0e3be2cf2fba82c9aa7d5
#
_cell.length_a   1.000
_cell.length_b   1.000
_cell.length_c   1.000
_cell.angle_alpha   90.00
_cell.angle_beta   90.00
_cell.angle_gamma   90.00
#
_symmetry.space_group_name_H-M   'P 1'
#
loop_
_entity.id
_entity.type
_entity.pdbx_description
1 polymer ?
#
loop_
_entity_poly.entity_id
_entity_poly.type
_entity_poly.pdbx_seq_one_letter_code
_entity_poly.pdbx_strand_id
1 'polypeptide(L)'
;MNDATPSISKYEKLIDKEVWAFINKSNSFFPADAKALSIDDQRASYNEMCNAFKKQPDKAVQRKDYLICERDVPVREYQIDSGNDSLPIVVYYHGGGFVVGNLDSHDDVCAAICAYTGFNVISCDYKLSPEFKHPQAFDDAYAVFRSVAINRTQPVLVVGDSSGATLAASVSGKARSCEKQVAAQILIYPYLGSPTDSGSYVEHAEAPMLSSSDMKYYEQMRIDPKQPQPDDETFAPLWATDFSNLPPTAIFSAQCDPLCDDGVIYTHNIRLAGGKAHCTIEPGLVHGYLRARHSTVRAKESFERILLAIQSCAS
;
A
#
# COMPACT_ATOMS: atom_id res chain seq x y z
N MET A 1 12.86 -14.12 -36.50
CA MET A 1 11.67 -14.78 -35.98
C MET A 1 11.85 -14.85 -34.47
N ASN A 2 11.35 -13.86 -33.77
CA ASN A 2 11.35 -13.87 -32.30
C ASN A 2 10.00 -14.45 -31.86
N ASP A 3 10.05 -15.67 -31.29
CA ASP A 3 8.92 -16.31 -30.66
C ASP A 3 8.47 -15.49 -29.44
N ALA A 4 7.42 -14.72 -29.62
CA ALA A 4 6.79 -13.92 -28.55
C ALA A 4 5.70 -14.71 -27.82
N THR A 5 6.02 -15.92 -27.33
CA THR A 5 5.09 -16.69 -26.50
C THR A 5 5.77 -17.35 -25.30
N PRO A 6 6.27 -16.59 -24.32
CA PRO A 6 6.73 -17.19 -23.06
C PRO A 6 6.02 -16.71 -21.79
N SER A 7 5.16 -15.65 -21.81
CA SER A 7 4.73 -15.04 -20.55
C SER A 7 3.69 -15.85 -19.76
N ILE A 8 2.71 -16.45 -20.42
CA ILE A 8 1.64 -17.22 -19.74
C ILE A 8 2.19 -18.48 -19.07
N SER A 9 3.10 -19.21 -19.73
CA SER A 9 3.66 -20.46 -19.19
C SER A 9 4.48 -20.28 -17.90
N LYS A 10 5.08 -19.11 -17.68
CA LYS A 10 5.83 -18.78 -16.47
C LYS A 10 4.90 -18.69 -15.26
N TYR A 11 3.84 -17.91 -15.39
CA TYR A 11 2.90 -17.69 -14.29
C TYR A 11 2.03 -18.91 -13.99
N GLU A 12 1.76 -19.78 -14.96
CA GLU A 12 1.07 -21.07 -14.75
C GLU A 12 1.82 -21.98 -13.77
N LYS A 13 3.15 -21.86 -13.68
CA LYS A 13 3.98 -22.63 -12.74
C LYS A 13 4.12 -21.98 -11.36
N LEU A 14 4.08 -20.66 -11.30
CA LEU A 14 4.29 -19.89 -10.07
C LEU A 14 3.02 -19.69 -9.28
N ILE A 15 1.91 -19.40 -10.00
CA ILE A 15 0.62 -19.03 -9.43
C ILE A 15 -0.25 -20.27 -9.32
N ASP A 16 -0.78 -20.52 -8.12
CA ASP A 16 -1.70 -21.65 -7.89
C ASP A 16 -3.13 -21.35 -8.36
N LYS A 17 -3.97 -22.41 -8.33
CA LYS A 17 -5.35 -22.34 -8.83
C LYS A 17 -6.23 -21.33 -8.06
N GLU A 18 -5.99 -21.17 -6.75
CA GLU A 18 -6.78 -20.24 -5.93
C GLU A 18 -6.46 -18.80 -6.30
N VAL A 19 -5.17 -18.49 -6.47
CA VAL A 19 -4.73 -17.15 -6.90
C VAL A 19 -5.18 -16.86 -8.33
N TRP A 20 -5.16 -17.84 -9.25
CA TRP A 20 -5.75 -17.69 -10.58
C TRP A 20 -7.27 -17.43 -10.54
N ALA A 21 -8.00 -18.10 -9.66
CA ALA A 21 -9.44 -17.83 -9.48
C ALA A 21 -9.68 -16.40 -8.98
N PHE A 22 -8.83 -15.89 -8.07
CA PHE A 22 -8.86 -14.52 -7.62
C PHE A 22 -8.59 -13.53 -8.77
N ILE A 23 -7.55 -13.76 -9.58
CA ILE A 23 -7.19 -12.93 -10.74
C ILE A 23 -8.37 -12.85 -11.72
N ASN A 24 -8.91 -14.01 -12.11
CA ASN A 24 -10.03 -14.08 -13.06
C ASN A 24 -11.27 -13.34 -12.54
N LYS A 25 -11.59 -13.53 -11.25
CA LYS A 25 -12.70 -12.82 -10.62
C LYS A 25 -12.44 -11.30 -10.59
N SER A 26 -11.24 -10.87 -10.23
CA SER A 26 -10.88 -9.45 -10.21
C SER A 26 -11.01 -8.81 -11.60
N ASN A 27 -10.48 -9.48 -12.63
CA ASN A 27 -10.55 -9.00 -14.00
C ASN A 27 -11.99 -8.90 -14.53
N SER A 28 -12.94 -9.70 -14.02
CA SER A 28 -14.32 -9.64 -14.46
C SER A 28 -15.06 -8.34 -14.12
N PHE A 29 -14.51 -7.50 -13.25
CA PHE A 29 -15.06 -6.19 -12.92
C PHE A 29 -14.60 -5.08 -13.86
N PHE A 30 -13.63 -5.37 -14.74
CA PHE A 30 -13.07 -4.40 -15.67
C PHE A 30 -13.24 -4.85 -17.12
N PRO A 31 -13.54 -3.94 -18.06
CA PRO A 31 -13.47 -4.27 -19.48
C PRO A 31 -12.02 -4.51 -19.91
N ALA A 32 -11.84 -5.11 -21.09
CA ALA A 32 -10.52 -5.41 -21.64
C ALA A 32 -9.61 -4.15 -21.79
N ASP A 33 -10.21 -2.98 -22.00
CA ASP A 33 -9.52 -1.70 -22.04
C ASP A 33 -9.97 -0.81 -20.88
N ALA A 34 -9.66 -1.22 -19.66
CA ALA A 34 -10.02 -0.49 -18.44
C ALA A 34 -9.44 0.93 -18.39
N LYS A 35 -8.30 1.18 -19.07
CA LYS A 35 -7.66 2.51 -19.12
C LYS A 35 -8.42 3.51 -19.97
N ALA A 36 -9.28 3.05 -20.89
CA ALA A 36 -10.15 3.90 -21.70
C ALA A 36 -11.42 4.35 -20.96
N LEU A 37 -11.73 3.76 -19.80
CA LEU A 37 -12.82 4.19 -18.95
C LEU A 37 -12.59 5.61 -18.42
N SER A 38 -13.68 6.35 -18.18
CA SER A 38 -13.58 7.57 -17.38
C SER A 38 -13.01 7.28 -16.00
N ILE A 39 -12.42 8.26 -15.34
CA ILE A 39 -11.87 8.10 -13.98
C ILE A 39 -12.98 7.66 -13.01
N ASP A 40 -14.18 8.21 -13.14
CA ASP A 40 -15.32 7.84 -12.29
C ASP A 40 -15.74 6.38 -12.50
N ASP A 41 -15.74 5.89 -13.76
CA ASP A 41 -16.03 4.49 -14.05
C ASP A 41 -14.92 3.55 -13.55
N GLN A 42 -13.65 3.95 -13.64
CA GLN A 42 -12.53 3.19 -13.04
C GLN A 42 -12.70 3.06 -11.53
N ARG A 43 -13.05 4.15 -10.84
CA ARG A 43 -13.33 4.17 -9.39
C ARG A 43 -14.52 3.31 -9.02
N ALA A 44 -15.59 3.38 -9.81
CA ALA A 44 -16.79 2.57 -9.60
C ALA A 44 -16.47 1.07 -9.73
N SER A 45 -15.80 0.65 -10.82
CA SER A 45 -15.38 -0.74 -11.04
C SER A 45 -14.44 -1.24 -9.93
N TYR A 46 -13.48 -0.40 -9.51
CA TYR A 46 -12.57 -0.74 -8.40
C TYR A 46 -13.33 -0.95 -7.09
N ASN A 47 -14.26 -0.07 -6.76
CA ASN A 47 -15.06 -0.19 -5.53
C ASN A 47 -15.97 -1.40 -5.57
N GLU A 48 -16.56 -1.73 -6.72
CA GLU A 48 -17.37 -2.94 -6.91
C GLU A 48 -16.52 -4.20 -6.72
N MET A 49 -15.33 -4.25 -7.32
CA MET A 49 -14.37 -5.33 -7.10
C MET A 49 -14.02 -5.46 -5.61
N CYS A 50 -13.67 -4.37 -4.93
CA CYS A 50 -13.35 -4.40 -3.51
C CYS A 50 -14.51 -4.96 -2.67
N ASN A 51 -15.75 -4.52 -2.95
CA ASN A 51 -16.94 -5.02 -2.27
C ASN A 51 -17.16 -6.54 -2.48
N ALA A 52 -16.85 -7.07 -3.66
CA ALA A 52 -17.02 -8.50 -3.96
C ALA A 52 -16.05 -9.42 -3.18
N PHE A 53 -14.95 -8.86 -2.66
CA PHE A 53 -13.98 -9.57 -1.83
C PHE A 53 -14.05 -9.19 -0.34
N LYS A 54 -14.86 -8.19 0.00
CA LYS A 54 -15.00 -7.67 1.37
C LYS A 54 -15.53 -8.72 2.33
N LYS A 55 -14.87 -8.87 3.48
CA LYS A 55 -15.34 -9.69 4.60
C LYS A 55 -15.03 -8.98 5.90
N GLN A 56 -16.05 -8.74 6.70
CA GLN A 56 -15.89 -8.14 8.01
C GLN A 56 -15.27 -9.14 9.00
N PRO A 57 -14.46 -8.65 9.97
CA PRO A 57 -13.97 -9.49 11.06
C PRO A 57 -15.11 -9.92 11.98
N ASP A 58 -14.92 -11.05 12.66
CA ASP A 58 -15.91 -11.58 13.61
C ASP A 58 -16.06 -10.69 14.87
N LYS A 59 -15.01 -9.97 15.26
CA LYS A 59 -15.08 -8.97 16.33
C LYS A 59 -15.80 -7.71 15.84
N ALA A 60 -16.69 -7.20 16.68
CA ALA A 60 -17.31 -5.90 16.42
C ALA A 60 -16.26 -4.78 16.49
N VAL A 61 -16.12 -4.05 15.39
CA VAL A 61 -15.23 -2.90 15.27
C VAL A 61 -16.09 -1.65 15.09
N GLN A 62 -15.94 -0.68 15.98
CA GLN A 62 -16.58 0.63 15.86
C GLN A 62 -15.88 1.45 14.81
N ARG A 63 -16.64 2.28 14.08
CA ARG A 63 -16.16 3.17 13.03
C ARG A 63 -16.64 4.58 13.31
N LYS A 64 -15.75 5.55 13.12
CA LYS A 64 -16.07 6.96 13.26
C LYS A 64 -15.40 7.76 12.15
N ASP A 65 -16.17 8.42 11.33
CA ASP A 65 -15.69 9.30 10.27
C ASP A 65 -15.60 10.74 10.80
N TYR A 66 -14.46 11.42 10.48
CA TYR A 66 -14.23 12.83 10.81
C TYR A 66 -13.21 13.46 9.87
N LEU A 67 -13.00 14.75 9.99
CA LEU A 67 -12.01 15.50 9.20
C LEU A 67 -10.79 15.85 10.05
N ILE A 68 -9.61 15.71 9.47
CA ILE A 68 -8.38 16.30 10.01
C ILE A 68 -8.32 17.75 9.53
N CYS A 69 -8.54 18.70 10.47
CA CYS A 69 -8.82 20.10 10.16
C CYS A 69 -7.70 20.86 9.43
N GLU A 70 -6.44 20.43 9.51
CA GLU A 70 -5.31 21.13 8.86
C GLU A 70 -5.49 21.23 7.33
N ARG A 71 -6.09 20.21 6.71
CA ARG A 71 -6.29 20.11 5.25
C ARG A 71 -7.68 19.59 4.87
N ASP A 72 -8.61 19.49 5.84
CA ASP A 72 -9.94 18.89 5.67
C ASP A 72 -9.88 17.47 5.08
N VAL A 73 -8.89 16.67 5.53
CA VAL A 73 -8.72 15.30 5.06
C VAL A 73 -9.71 14.39 5.76
N PRO A 74 -10.61 13.70 5.02
CA PRO A 74 -11.50 12.73 5.63
C PRO A 74 -10.70 11.52 6.14
N VAL A 75 -11.07 11.05 7.33
CA VAL A 75 -10.50 9.85 7.92
C VAL A 75 -11.58 8.99 8.53
N ARG A 76 -11.34 7.68 8.60
CA ARG A 76 -12.16 6.73 9.37
C ARG A 76 -11.31 6.09 10.45
N GLU A 77 -11.72 6.28 11.70
CA GLU A 77 -11.11 5.66 12.86
C GLU A 77 -11.85 4.37 13.21
N TYR A 78 -11.09 3.30 13.41
CA TYR A 78 -11.55 1.96 13.79
C TYR A 78 -11.09 1.68 15.22
N GLN A 79 -12.01 1.24 16.05
CA GLN A 79 -11.75 0.97 17.46
C GLN A 79 -12.46 -0.30 17.92
N ILE A 80 -11.82 -1.02 18.86
CA ILE A 80 -12.45 -2.03 19.70
C ILE A 80 -12.25 -1.65 21.15
N ASP A 81 -13.10 -2.14 22.02
CA ASP A 81 -12.87 -2.03 23.46
C ASP A 81 -11.74 -3.03 23.84
N SER A 82 -10.51 -2.54 23.80
CA SER A 82 -9.32 -3.33 24.16
C SER A 82 -8.97 -3.25 25.64
N GLY A 83 -9.58 -2.29 26.38
CA GLY A 83 -9.23 -2.00 27.77
C GLY A 83 -7.80 -1.48 27.96
N ASN A 84 -7.09 -1.10 26.91
CA ASN A 84 -5.71 -0.62 26.97
C ASN A 84 -5.48 0.58 26.04
N ASP A 85 -5.53 1.77 26.60
CA ASP A 85 -5.35 3.04 25.91
C ASP A 85 -3.88 3.35 25.56
N SER A 86 -2.92 2.50 25.96
CA SER A 86 -1.49 2.71 25.67
C SER A 86 -1.01 2.01 24.40
N LEU A 87 -1.86 1.21 23.75
CA LEU A 87 -1.51 0.51 22.51
C LEU A 87 -1.20 1.49 21.38
N PRO A 88 -0.32 1.11 20.44
CA PRO A 88 -0.01 1.93 19.27
C PRO A 88 -1.25 2.29 18.45
N ILE A 89 -1.12 3.35 17.64
CA ILE A 89 -2.11 3.73 16.64
C ILE A 89 -1.54 3.45 15.26
N VAL A 90 -2.34 2.86 14.39
CA VAL A 90 -2.01 2.64 12.98
C VAL A 90 -2.63 3.75 12.15
N VAL A 91 -1.83 4.50 11.39
CA VAL A 91 -2.33 5.32 10.28
C VAL A 91 -2.19 4.49 9.00
N TYR A 92 -3.32 4.21 8.36
CA TYR A 92 -3.39 3.37 7.16
C TYR A 92 -3.61 4.22 5.92
N TYR A 93 -2.79 4.00 4.90
CA TYR A 93 -2.92 4.60 3.57
C TYR A 93 -3.29 3.52 2.57
N HIS A 94 -4.42 3.68 1.90
CA HIS A 94 -4.93 2.68 0.96
C HIS A 94 -4.17 2.67 -0.37
N GLY A 95 -4.14 1.50 -1.05
CA GLY A 95 -3.66 1.35 -2.41
C GLY A 95 -4.67 1.82 -3.47
N GLY A 96 -4.24 1.78 -4.74
CA GLY A 96 -5.08 2.16 -5.88
C GLY A 96 -4.40 3.10 -6.87
N GLY A 97 -3.05 3.05 -6.97
CA GLY A 97 -2.27 3.82 -7.94
C GLY A 97 -2.42 5.33 -7.84
N PHE A 98 -2.86 5.84 -6.70
CA PHE A 98 -3.24 7.24 -6.46
C PHE A 98 -4.45 7.73 -7.27
N VAL A 99 -5.14 6.85 -7.99
CA VAL A 99 -6.26 7.18 -8.89
C VAL A 99 -7.58 6.64 -8.37
N VAL A 100 -7.56 5.46 -7.77
CA VAL A 100 -8.73 4.77 -7.21
C VAL A 100 -8.51 4.43 -5.73
N GLY A 101 -9.54 3.95 -5.07
CA GLY A 101 -9.53 3.65 -3.64
C GLY A 101 -10.14 4.76 -2.81
N ASN A 102 -10.58 4.42 -1.62
CA ASN A 102 -11.20 5.30 -0.63
C ASN A 102 -11.35 4.58 0.72
N LEU A 103 -11.98 5.20 1.71
CA LEU A 103 -12.24 4.61 3.02
C LEU A 103 -13.02 3.28 2.93
N ASP A 104 -13.99 3.17 2.01
CA ASP A 104 -14.85 1.99 1.89
C ASP A 104 -14.15 0.82 1.20
N SER A 105 -13.26 1.11 0.26
CA SER A 105 -12.51 0.09 -0.48
C SER A 105 -11.56 -0.72 0.41
N HIS A 106 -11.07 -0.14 1.53
CA HIS A 106 -10.14 -0.78 2.46
C HIS A 106 -10.72 -0.92 3.88
N ASP A 107 -12.03 -0.68 4.04
CA ASP A 107 -12.73 -0.76 5.33
C ASP A 107 -12.50 -2.09 6.06
N ASP A 108 -12.62 -3.20 5.36
CA ASP A 108 -12.46 -4.54 5.94
C ASP A 108 -11.00 -4.88 6.29
N VAL A 109 -10.02 -4.31 5.57
CA VAL A 109 -8.59 -4.44 5.89
C VAL A 109 -8.28 -3.72 7.20
N CYS A 110 -8.70 -2.44 7.30
CA CYS A 110 -8.50 -1.64 8.50
C CYS A 110 -9.22 -2.24 9.71
N ALA A 111 -10.45 -2.70 9.52
CA ALA A 111 -11.21 -3.38 10.57
C ALA A 111 -10.54 -4.69 11.01
N ALA A 112 -9.98 -5.47 10.08
CA ALA A 112 -9.26 -6.71 10.41
C ALA A 112 -7.96 -6.43 11.18
N ILE A 113 -7.20 -5.40 10.82
CA ILE A 113 -6.02 -4.95 11.58
C ILE A 113 -6.44 -4.57 13.01
N CYS A 114 -7.46 -3.71 13.17
CA CYS A 114 -7.97 -3.29 14.47
C CYS A 114 -8.45 -4.48 15.30
N ALA A 115 -9.26 -5.38 14.74
CA ALA A 115 -9.80 -6.54 15.42
C ALA A 115 -8.74 -7.52 15.91
N TYR A 116 -7.67 -7.70 15.13
CA TYR A 116 -6.57 -8.62 15.46
C TYR A 116 -5.61 -8.03 16.49
N THR A 117 -5.13 -6.82 16.25
CA THR A 117 -4.07 -6.20 17.06
C THR A 117 -4.59 -5.54 18.34
N GLY A 118 -5.83 -5.11 18.35
CA GLY A 118 -6.40 -4.23 19.38
C GLY A 118 -6.00 -2.76 19.21
N PHE A 119 -5.22 -2.43 18.21
CA PHE A 119 -4.78 -1.06 17.95
C PHE A 119 -5.89 -0.24 17.27
N ASN A 120 -5.99 1.02 17.62
CA ASN A 120 -6.82 1.92 16.84
C ASN A 120 -6.20 2.10 15.46
N VAL A 121 -7.03 2.07 14.41
CA VAL A 121 -6.60 2.28 13.03
C VAL A 121 -7.27 3.54 12.50
N ILE A 122 -6.51 4.43 11.91
CA ILE A 122 -7.00 5.66 11.26
C ILE A 122 -6.69 5.54 9.77
N SER A 123 -7.71 5.29 8.95
CA SER A 123 -7.61 5.25 7.49
C SER A 123 -7.73 6.65 6.91
N CYS A 124 -6.82 6.99 6.00
CA CYS A 124 -6.75 8.30 5.37
C CYS A 124 -7.36 8.28 3.97
N ASP A 125 -8.31 9.18 3.70
CA ASP A 125 -8.90 9.42 2.37
C ASP A 125 -8.18 10.57 1.68
N TYR A 126 -6.95 10.32 1.27
CA TYR A 126 -6.09 11.31 0.64
C TYR A 126 -6.57 11.67 -0.78
N LYS A 127 -6.24 12.88 -1.24
CA LYS A 127 -6.61 13.37 -2.56
C LYS A 127 -6.05 12.52 -3.68
N LEU A 128 -6.91 12.18 -4.66
CA LEU A 128 -6.59 11.30 -5.78
C LEU A 128 -6.27 12.08 -7.05
N SER A 129 -5.41 11.49 -7.86
CA SER A 129 -5.13 11.89 -9.24
C SER A 129 -6.23 11.38 -10.19
N PRO A 130 -6.43 12.00 -11.34
CA PRO A 130 -5.66 13.09 -11.92
C PRO A 130 -6.06 14.48 -11.42
N GLU A 131 -7.14 14.63 -10.64
CA GLU A 131 -7.65 15.93 -10.16
C GLU A 131 -6.64 16.62 -9.26
N PHE A 132 -5.93 15.83 -8.45
CA PHE A 132 -4.92 16.32 -7.53
C PHE A 132 -3.57 15.66 -7.83
N LYS A 133 -2.67 16.42 -8.44
CA LYS A 133 -1.32 15.97 -8.77
C LYS A 133 -0.44 15.90 -7.52
N HIS A 134 0.68 15.18 -7.63
CA HIS A 134 1.71 15.24 -6.59
C HIS A 134 2.12 16.72 -6.36
N PRO A 135 2.29 17.17 -5.10
CA PRO A 135 2.39 16.38 -3.88
C PRO A 135 1.10 16.23 -3.05
N GLN A 136 -0.09 16.54 -3.58
CA GLN A 136 -1.32 16.67 -2.80
C GLN A 136 -1.64 15.44 -1.93
N ALA A 137 -1.52 14.22 -2.49
CA ALA A 137 -1.75 12.96 -1.74
C ALA A 137 -0.74 12.80 -0.59
N PHE A 138 0.53 13.15 -0.82
CA PHE A 138 1.56 13.14 0.21
C PHE A 138 1.28 14.15 1.31
N ASP A 139 0.92 15.37 0.94
CA ASP A 139 0.62 16.45 1.90
C ASP A 139 -0.56 16.04 2.82
N ASP A 140 -1.61 15.43 2.26
CA ASP A 140 -2.75 14.95 3.04
C ASP A 140 -2.34 13.81 3.97
N ALA A 141 -1.58 12.83 3.46
CA ALA A 141 -1.06 11.70 4.25
C ALA A 141 -0.17 12.18 5.42
N TYR A 142 0.70 13.14 5.16
CA TYR A 142 1.58 13.72 6.17
C TYR A 142 0.82 14.54 7.20
N ALA A 143 -0.20 15.30 6.79
CA ALA A 143 -1.05 16.06 7.69
C ALA A 143 -1.83 15.14 8.66
N VAL A 144 -2.36 14.00 8.15
CA VAL A 144 -3.03 13.00 9.00
C VAL A 144 -2.05 12.41 10.02
N PHE A 145 -0.85 11.97 9.57
CA PHE A 145 0.17 11.47 10.49
C PHE A 145 0.52 12.51 11.57
N ARG A 146 0.83 13.75 11.18
CA ARG A 146 1.16 14.83 12.11
C ARG A 146 0.07 15.10 13.12
N SER A 147 -1.16 15.20 12.67
CA SER A 147 -2.32 15.43 13.53
C SER A 147 -2.44 14.32 14.58
N VAL A 148 -2.32 13.06 14.19
CA VAL A 148 -2.36 11.92 15.10
C VAL A 148 -1.17 11.97 16.07
N ALA A 149 0.05 12.16 15.58
CA ALA A 149 1.26 12.15 16.39
C ALA A 149 1.31 13.28 17.44
N ILE A 150 0.74 14.45 17.12
CA ILE A 150 0.70 15.60 18.05
C ILE A 150 -0.41 15.44 19.11
N ASN A 151 -1.60 14.95 18.70
CA ASN A 151 -2.77 14.90 19.57
C ASN A 151 -2.89 13.58 20.35
N ARG A 152 -2.01 12.61 20.12
CA ARG A 152 -1.99 11.31 20.80
C ARG A 152 -0.64 11.06 21.44
N THR A 153 -0.63 10.35 22.56
CA THR A 153 0.60 10.01 23.30
C THR A 153 1.19 8.67 22.87
N GLN A 154 0.38 7.83 22.24
CA GLN A 154 0.75 6.49 21.80
C GLN A 154 1.76 6.55 20.64
N PRO A 155 2.60 5.51 20.48
CA PRO A 155 3.40 5.34 19.27
C PRO A 155 2.51 5.26 18.01
N VAL A 156 2.92 5.92 16.93
CA VAL A 156 2.17 5.93 15.67
C VAL A 156 2.92 5.09 14.64
N LEU A 157 2.24 4.05 14.14
CA LEU A 157 2.70 3.22 13.04
C LEU A 157 2.09 3.73 11.75
N VAL A 158 2.82 3.62 10.64
CA VAL A 158 2.25 3.84 9.31
C VAL A 158 2.21 2.52 8.54
N VAL A 159 1.07 2.22 7.95
CA VAL A 159 0.82 1.00 7.18
C VAL A 159 0.17 1.38 5.87
N GLY A 160 0.55 0.72 4.78
CA GLY A 160 -0.11 0.94 3.50
C GLY A 160 0.18 -0.17 2.51
N ASP A 161 -0.63 -0.22 1.48
CA ASP A 161 -0.49 -1.16 0.38
C ASP A 161 -0.32 -0.42 -0.96
N SER A 162 0.55 -0.91 -1.85
CA SER A 162 0.81 -0.33 -3.17
C SER A 162 1.16 1.17 -3.08
N SER A 163 0.39 2.05 -3.73
CA SER A 163 0.52 3.52 -3.63
C SER A 163 0.40 4.04 -2.20
N GLY A 164 -0.41 3.39 -1.35
CA GLY A 164 -0.49 3.72 0.07
C GLY A 164 0.79 3.38 0.83
N ALA A 165 1.49 2.32 0.42
CA ALA A 165 2.81 1.99 0.96
C ALA A 165 3.88 3.01 0.53
N THR A 166 3.77 3.59 -0.69
CA THR A 166 4.57 4.76 -1.09
C THR A 166 4.38 5.92 -0.10
N LEU A 167 3.11 6.24 0.21
CA LEU A 167 2.80 7.32 1.17
C LEU A 167 3.36 7.01 2.56
N ALA A 168 3.22 5.78 3.04
CA ALA A 168 3.78 5.36 4.33
C ALA A 168 5.30 5.54 4.39
N ALA A 169 6.03 5.15 3.33
CA ALA A 169 7.48 5.31 3.24
C ALA A 169 7.88 6.79 3.12
N SER A 170 7.18 7.59 2.31
CA SER A 170 7.42 9.02 2.15
C SER A 170 7.17 9.80 3.45
N VAL A 171 6.07 9.48 4.17
CA VAL A 171 5.77 10.05 5.48
C VAL A 171 6.86 9.71 6.49
N SER A 172 7.34 8.46 6.50
CA SER A 172 8.43 8.01 7.36
C SER A 172 9.73 8.77 7.08
N GLY A 173 10.08 8.94 5.80
CA GLY A 173 11.23 9.74 5.36
C GLY A 173 11.14 11.19 5.83
N LYS A 174 9.98 11.82 5.66
CA LYS A 174 9.76 13.21 6.10
C LYS A 174 9.78 13.36 7.62
N ALA A 175 9.21 12.40 8.34
CA ALA A 175 9.07 12.47 9.80
C ALA A 175 10.36 12.13 10.56
N ARG A 176 11.38 11.53 9.92
CA ARG A 176 12.61 11.07 10.60
C ARG A 176 13.40 12.16 11.33
N SER A 177 13.23 13.43 10.92
CA SER A 177 13.87 14.59 11.54
C SER A 177 12.92 15.40 12.44
N CYS A 178 11.69 14.93 12.66
CA CYS A 178 10.70 15.61 13.48
C CYS A 178 10.78 15.15 14.93
N GLU A 179 10.24 15.97 15.85
CA GLU A 179 10.13 15.62 17.29
C GLU A 179 9.29 14.33 17.47
N LYS A 180 8.21 14.21 16.73
CA LYS A 180 7.36 13.02 16.68
C LYS A 180 7.66 12.23 15.41
N GLN A 181 8.29 11.09 15.58
CA GLN A 181 8.69 10.21 14.49
C GLN A 181 7.68 9.08 14.31
N VAL A 182 7.70 8.44 13.15
CA VAL A 182 7.00 7.18 12.91
C VAL A 182 7.68 6.10 13.76
N ALA A 183 6.90 5.33 14.53
CA ALA A 183 7.43 4.27 15.40
C ALA A 183 7.81 3.01 14.61
N ALA A 184 7.06 2.66 13.56
CA ALA A 184 7.39 1.60 12.59
C ALA A 184 6.61 1.82 11.30
N GLN A 185 7.11 1.28 10.18
CA GLN A 185 6.40 1.27 8.90
C GLN A 185 6.22 -0.16 8.37
N ILE A 186 5.02 -0.47 7.91
CA ILE A 186 4.68 -1.75 7.29
C ILE A 186 4.19 -1.50 5.86
N LEU A 187 4.94 -1.98 4.89
CA LEU A 187 4.76 -1.70 3.47
C LEU A 187 4.36 -2.99 2.74
N ILE A 188 3.18 -2.98 2.11
CA ILE A 188 2.62 -4.15 1.43
C ILE A 188 2.71 -3.92 -0.08
N TYR A 189 3.46 -4.75 -0.80
CA TYR A 189 3.80 -4.64 -2.24
C TYR A 189 4.00 -3.19 -2.70
N PRO A 190 4.95 -2.45 -2.07
CA PRO A 190 5.07 -1.02 -2.25
C PRO A 190 5.61 -0.65 -3.64
N TYR A 191 5.13 0.48 -4.20
CA TYR A 191 5.83 1.21 -5.24
C TYR A 191 6.80 2.20 -4.57
N LEU A 192 8.10 2.06 -4.81
CA LEU A 192 9.11 2.91 -4.18
C LEU A 192 10.04 3.61 -5.19
N GLY A 193 9.93 3.29 -6.49
CA GLY A 193 10.60 4.00 -7.57
C GLY A 193 11.97 3.43 -7.94
N SER A 194 12.13 2.11 -7.93
CA SER A 194 13.33 1.47 -8.49
C SER A 194 13.41 1.63 -10.02
N PRO A 195 14.60 1.43 -10.64
CA PRO A 195 14.76 1.52 -12.08
C PRO A 195 13.80 0.59 -12.84
N THR A 196 13.12 1.14 -13.86
CA THR A 196 12.08 0.42 -14.62
C THR A 196 12.61 -0.36 -15.84
N ASP A 197 13.92 -0.31 -16.08
CA ASP A 197 14.61 -0.95 -17.22
C ASP A 197 15.36 -2.23 -16.82
N SER A 198 15.19 -2.71 -15.60
CA SER A 198 15.90 -3.87 -15.07
C SER A 198 15.07 -4.61 -14.01
N GLY A 199 15.58 -5.77 -13.55
CA GLY A 199 15.01 -6.54 -12.44
C GLY A 199 13.56 -6.94 -12.66
N SER A 200 12.77 -6.86 -11.60
CA SER A 200 11.36 -7.29 -11.60
C SER A 200 10.49 -6.48 -12.57
N TYR A 201 10.83 -5.23 -12.87
CA TYR A 201 10.10 -4.42 -13.86
C TYR A 201 10.19 -4.99 -15.28
N VAL A 202 11.30 -5.62 -15.63
CA VAL A 202 11.48 -6.32 -16.91
C VAL A 202 10.99 -7.76 -16.80
N GLU A 203 11.38 -8.45 -15.73
CA GLU A 203 11.01 -9.85 -15.54
C GLU A 203 9.50 -10.04 -15.44
N HIS A 204 8.80 -9.16 -14.75
CA HIS A 204 7.36 -9.21 -14.49
C HIS A 204 6.58 -8.11 -15.26
N ALA A 205 7.13 -7.62 -16.39
CA ALA A 205 6.51 -6.55 -17.19
C ALA A 205 5.04 -6.81 -17.56
N GLU A 206 4.71 -8.08 -17.80
CA GLU A 206 3.36 -8.56 -18.18
C GLU A 206 2.72 -9.40 -17.05
N ALA A 207 3.01 -9.08 -15.78
CA ALA A 207 2.42 -9.82 -14.68
C ALA A 207 0.90 -9.62 -14.61
N PRO A 208 0.16 -10.67 -14.18
CA PRO A 208 -1.27 -10.51 -13.90
C PRO A 208 -1.50 -9.45 -12.82
N MET A 209 -2.60 -8.74 -12.89
CA MET A 209 -3.08 -7.69 -11.97
C MET A 209 -2.34 -6.36 -12.06
N LEU A 210 -1.05 -6.34 -12.36
CA LEU A 210 -0.28 -5.11 -12.56
C LEU A 210 0.82 -5.36 -13.58
N SER A 211 0.82 -4.62 -14.67
CA SER A 211 1.86 -4.63 -15.69
C SER A 211 2.75 -3.38 -15.62
N SER A 212 3.92 -3.41 -16.26
CA SER A 212 4.76 -2.22 -16.41
C SER A 212 4.06 -1.10 -17.18
N SER A 213 3.10 -1.45 -18.06
CA SER A 213 2.28 -0.44 -18.77
C SER A 213 1.25 0.22 -17.85
N ASP A 214 0.74 -0.49 -16.83
CA ASP A 214 -0.15 0.09 -15.82
C ASP A 214 0.63 1.03 -14.90
N MET A 215 1.86 0.68 -14.56
CA MET A 215 2.73 1.56 -13.77
C MET A 215 2.97 2.90 -14.46
N LYS A 216 3.28 2.89 -15.76
CA LYS A 216 3.44 4.11 -16.56
C LYS A 216 2.16 4.95 -16.59
N TYR A 217 1.00 4.30 -16.71
CA TYR A 217 -0.29 4.98 -16.67
C TYR A 217 -0.51 5.70 -15.33
N TYR A 218 -0.33 5.03 -14.20
CA TYR A 218 -0.50 5.61 -12.86
C TYR A 218 0.51 6.74 -12.59
N GLU A 219 1.76 6.59 -13.04
CA GLU A 219 2.77 7.62 -12.93
C GLU A 219 2.37 8.89 -13.69
N GLN A 220 1.90 8.76 -14.95
CA GLN A 220 1.40 9.89 -15.75
C GLN A 220 0.21 10.60 -15.09
N MET A 221 -0.66 9.86 -14.39
CA MET A 221 -1.78 10.46 -13.66
C MET A 221 -1.32 11.33 -12.48
N ARG A 222 -0.18 11.02 -11.85
CA ARG A 222 0.36 11.73 -10.70
C ARG A 222 1.16 12.98 -11.06
N ILE A 223 1.87 12.95 -12.17
CA ILE A 223 2.79 14.02 -12.57
C ILE A 223 2.03 15.20 -13.18
N ASP A 224 2.38 16.42 -12.78
CA ASP A 224 2.06 17.61 -13.55
C ASP A 224 3.14 17.80 -14.62
N PRO A 225 2.82 17.70 -15.92
CA PRO A 225 3.80 17.87 -16.99
C PRO A 225 4.51 19.23 -16.97
N LYS A 226 3.91 20.24 -16.32
CA LYS A 226 4.50 21.59 -16.18
C LYS A 226 5.45 21.68 -14.99
N GLN A 227 5.44 20.71 -14.10
CA GLN A 227 6.29 20.64 -12.92
C GLN A 227 6.85 19.21 -12.78
N PRO A 228 7.73 18.76 -13.71
CA PRO A 228 8.39 17.48 -13.57
C PRO A 228 9.18 17.50 -12.26
N GLN A 229 9.15 16.41 -11.51
CA GLN A 229 9.72 16.30 -10.18
C GLN A 229 10.83 15.25 -10.16
N PRO A 230 11.97 15.52 -10.79
CA PRO A 230 13.14 14.67 -10.64
C PRO A 230 13.63 14.75 -9.17
N ASP A 231 14.09 13.64 -8.63
CA ASP A 231 14.72 13.52 -7.31
C ASP A 231 13.82 13.82 -6.10
N ASP A 232 12.49 13.79 -6.26
CA ASP A 232 11.55 13.97 -5.17
C ASP A 232 11.31 12.66 -4.40
N GLU A 233 11.95 12.52 -3.23
CA GLU A 233 11.79 11.36 -2.36
C GLU A 233 10.36 11.17 -1.80
N THR A 234 9.52 12.20 -1.85
CA THR A 234 8.11 12.08 -1.46
C THR A 234 7.24 11.53 -2.57
N PHE A 235 7.71 11.63 -3.82
CA PHE A 235 7.11 10.96 -4.98
C PHE A 235 7.55 9.51 -5.06
N ALA A 236 8.84 9.23 -4.89
CA ALA A 236 9.43 7.90 -4.99
C ALA A 236 10.52 7.72 -3.91
N PRO A 237 10.22 7.02 -2.81
CA PRO A 237 11.12 6.90 -1.66
C PRO A 237 12.53 6.38 -1.95
N LEU A 238 12.73 5.60 -3.01
CA LEU A 238 14.05 5.13 -3.42
C LEU A 238 14.92 6.22 -4.08
N TRP A 239 14.36 7.38 -4.40
CA TRP A 239 15.14 8.53 -4.89
C TRP A 239 15.79 9.32 -3.75
N ALA A 240 15.50 8.98 -2.50
CA ALA A 240 16.19 9.54 -1.36
C ALA A 240 17.70 9.26 -1.43
N THR A 241 18.51 10.24 -1.05
CA THR A 241 19.99 10.10 -0.94
C THR A 241 20.43 9.66 0.45
N ASP A 242 19.54 9.71 1.45
CA ASP A 242 19.81 9.34 2.84
C ASP A 242 18.67 8.45 3.38
N PHE A 243 19.02 7.23 3.81
CA PHE A 243 18.13 6.25 4.43
C PHE A 243 18.36 6.09 5.94
N SER A 244 19.13 6.98 6.55
CA SER A 244 19.39 6.95 7.99
C SER A 244 18.15 7.35 8.80
N ASN A 245 18.08 6.88 10.04
CA ASN A 245 17.02 7.20 10.99
C ASN A 245 15.59 6.90 10.52
N LEU A 246 15.43 6.04 9.51
CA LEU A 246 14.12 5.51 9.16
C LEU A 246 13.64 4.54 10.25
N PRO A 247 12.32 4.48 10.53
CA PRO A 247 11.78 3.60 11.55
C PRO A 247 12.00 2.11 11.21
N PRO A 248 11.90 1.21 12.18
CA PRO A 248 11.84 -0.22 11.92
C PRO A 248 10.84 -0.52 10.81
N THR A 249 11.26 -1.29 9.79
CA THR A 249 10.54 -1.47 8.53
C THR A 249 10.28 -2.94 8.24
N ALA A 250 9.03 -3.31 8.02
CA ALA A 250 8.64 -4.60 7.49
C ALA A 250 7.99 -4.45 6.11
N ILE A 251 8.46 -5.21 5.13
CA ILE A 251 7.98 -5.17 3.74
C ILE A 251 7.51 -6.54 3.32
N PHE A 252 6.38 -6.59 2.61
CA PHE A 252 5.80 -7.81 2.05
C PHE A 252 5.59 -7.61 0.54
N SER A 253 6.56 -8.05 -0.27
CA SER A 253 6.53 -7.95 -1.72
C SER A 253 5.86 -9.16 -2.36
N ALA A 254 5.05 -8.98 -3.39
CA ALA A 254 4.53 -10.10 -4.18
C ALA A 254 5.60 -10.61 -5.16
N GLN A 255 5.76 -11.93 -5.30
CA GLN A 255 6.75 -12.49 -6.21
C GLN A 255 6.45 -12.19 -7.68
N CYS A 256 5.18 -12.28 -8.08
CA CYS A 256 4.74 -12.09 -9.47
C CYS A 256 4.27 -10.64 -9.68
N ASP A 257 5.18 -9.68 -9.51
CA ASP A 257 4.86 -8.24 -9.49
C ASP A 257 6.05 -7.44 -10.03
N PRO A 258 5.85 -6.48 -10.94
CA PRO A 258 6.90 -5.55 -11.36
C PRO A 258 7.58 -4.84 -10.18
N LEU A 259 6.84 -4.60 -9.08
CA LEU A 259 7.31 -3.90 -7.88
C LEU A 259 8.07 -4.81 -6.89
N CYS A 260 8.32 -6.07 -7.23
CA CYS A 260 8.92 -7.02 -6.29
C CYS A 260 10.25 -6.53 -5.72
N ASP A 261 11.12 -5.99 -6.58
CA ASP A 261 12.47 -5.54 -6.21
C ASP A 261 12.47 -4.23 -5.40
N ASP A 262 11.42 -3.40 -5.49
CA ASP A 262 11.33 -2.14 -4.75
C ASP A 262 11.53 -2.36 -3.25
N GLY A 263 10.84 -3.35 -2.69
CA GLY A 263 10.96 -3.69 -1.27
C GLY A 263 12.33 -4.24 -0.90
N VAL A 264 12.95 -5.01 -1.77
CA VAL A 264 14.28 -5.60 -1.56
C VAL A 264 15.34 -4.49 -1.53
N ILE A 265 15.31 -3.59 -2.53
CA ILE A 265 16.27 -2.47 -2.65
C ILE A 265 16.10 -1.50 -1.46
N TYR A 266 14.87 -1.16 -1.10
CA TYR A 266 14.60 -0.27 0.02
C TYR A 266 15.10 -0.86 1.36
N THR A 267 14.86 -2.15 1.57
CA THR A 267 15.39 -2.90 2.72
C THR A 267 16.92 -2.85 2.77
N HIS A 268 17.56 -3.07 1.62
CA HIS A 268 19.02 -3.01 1.51
C HIS A 268 19.57 -1.63 1.88
N ASN A 269 18.99 -0.56 1.35
CA ASN A 269 19.43 0.82 1.60
C ASN A 269 19.25 1.22 3.08
N ILE A 270 18.13 0.84 3.71
CA ILE A 270 17.90 1.09 5.14
C ILE A 270 18.97 0.37 5.98
N ARG A 271 19.26 -0.91 5.66
CA ARG A 271 20.29 -1.68 6.41
C ARG A 271 21.69 -1.12 6.22
N LEU A 272 22.05 -0.69 5.02
CA LEU A 272 23.33 -0.02 4.76
C LEU A 272 23.48 1.27 5.57
N ALA A 273 22.39 1.99 5.78
CA ALA A 273 22.34 3.19 6.62
C ALA A 273 22.26 2.89 8.14
N GLY A 274 22.38 1.61 8.55
CA GLY A 274 22.38 1.18 9.96
C GLY A 274 20.96 0.98 10.54
N GLY A 275 19.90 1.10 9.75
CA GLY A 275 18.52 0.92 10.16
C GLY A 275 18.09 -0.56 10.23
N LYS A 276 16.89 -0.79 10.75
CA LYS A 276 16.28 -2.13 10.88
C LYS A 276 15.20 -2.30 9.80
N ALA A 277 15.42 -3.19 8.85
CA ALA A 277 14.44 -3.49 7.81
C ALA A 277 14.44 -4.99 7.47
N HIS A 278 13.27 -5.49 7.09
CA HIS A 278 13.08 -6.85 6.58
C HIS A 278 12.10 -6.84 5.41
N CYS A 279 12.43 -7.56 4.33
CA CYS A 279 11.54 -7.80 3.21
C CYS A 279 11.23 -9.28 3.11
N THR A 280 9.94 -9.62 3.05
CA THR A 280 9.44 -10.96 2.74
C THR A 280 8.91 -10.95 1.32
N ILE A 281 9.47 -11.78 0.44
CA ILE A 281 8.89 -12.03 -0.88
C ILE A 281 7.85 -13.14 -0.72
N GLU A 282 6.60 -12.86 -1.07
CA GLU A 282 5.46 -13.77 -0.94
C GLU A 282 5.33 -14.64 -2.19
N PRO A 283 5.64 -15.96 -2.11
CA PRO A 283 5.75 -16.80 -3.29
C PRO A 283 4.42 -16.99 -4.02
N GLY A 284 4.44 -16.81 -5.36
CA GLY A 284 3.29 -17.02 -6.24
C GLY A 284 2.14 -16.04 -6.03
N LEU A 285 2.31 -15.01 -5.20
CA LEU A 285 1.36 -13.93 -5.06
C LEU A 285 1.60 -12.84 -6.11
N VAL A 286 0.53 -12.15 -6.47
CA VAL A 286 0.48 -11.06 -7.47
C VAL A 286 0.21 -9.73 -6.78
N HIS A 287 0.39 -8.62 -7.49
CA HIS A 287 0.02 -7.30 -6.97
C HIS A 287 -1.45 -7.26 -6.51
N GLY A 288 -1.74 -6.57 -5.42
CA GLY A 288 -3.10 -6.48 -4.88
C GLY A 288 -3.62 -7.74 -4.17
N TYR A 289 -2.77 -8.75 -3.89
CA TYR A 289 -3.16 -10.01 -3.25
C TYR A 289 -3.84 -9.84 -1.89
N LEU A 290 -3.72 -8.68 -1.27
CA LEU A 290 -4.40 -8.37 0.00
C LEU A 290 -5.92 -8.61 -0.09
N ARG A 291 -6.50 -8.43 -1.28
CA ARG A 291 -7.92 -8.73 -1.56
C ARG A 291 -8.22 -10.22 -1.54
N ALA A 292 -7.23 -11.06 -1.86
CA ALA A 292 -7.38 -12.52 -1.90
C ALA A 292 -7.29 -13.19 -0.52
N ARG A 293 -7.01 -12.46 0.57
CA ARG A 293 -6.75 -13.01 1.92
C ARG A 293 -7.86 -13.89 2.50
N HIS A 294 -9.07 -13.83 1.94
CA HIS A 294 -10.20 -14.67 2.34
C HIS A 294 -10.51 -15.81 1.35
N SER A 295 -9.83 -15.85 0.21
CA SER A 295 -10.12 -16.80 -0.87
C SER A 295 -8.92 -17.64 -1.30
N THR A 296 -7.72 -17.34 -0.83
CA THR A 296 -6.51 -18.12 -1.13
C THR A 296 -5.69 -18.38 0.15
N VAL A 297 -5.12 -19.57 0.27
CA VAL A 297 -4.30 -19.95 1.44
C VAL A 297 -3.07 -19.04 1.54
N ARG A 298 -2.36 -18.82 0.43
CA ARG A 298 -1.12 -18.02 0.42
C ARG A 298 -1.34 -16.56 0.85
N ALA A 299 -2.40 -15.92 0.33
CA ALA A 299 -2.70 -14.53 0.70
C ALA A 299 -3.19 -14.42 2.16
N LYS A 300 -3.91 -15.42 2.67
CA LYS A 300 -4.28 -15.52 4.08
C LYS A 300 -3.05 -15.59 4.97
N GLU A 301 -2.12 -16.51 4.68
CA GLU A 301 -0.87 -16.67 5.44
C GLU A 301 0.00 -15.41 5.39
N SER A 302 0.08 -14.74 4.22
CA SER A 302 0.76 -13.46 4.10
C SER A 302 0.11 -12.39 4.98
N PHE A 303 -1.23 -12.30 4.97
CA PHE A 303 -1.94 -11.33 5.81
C PHE A 303 -1.75 -11.61 7.31
N GLU A 304 -1.70 -12.88 7.73
CA GLU A 304 -1.37 -13.26 9.10
C GLU A 304 0.04 -12.79 9.50
N ARG A 305 1.04 -12.93 8.61
CA ARG A 305 2.40 -12.37 8.84
C ARG A 305 2.39 -10.84 8.94
N ILE A 306 1.61 -10.16 8.11
CA ILE A 306 1.45 -8.69 8.18
C ILE A 306 0.85 -8.29 9.53
N LEU A 307 -0.22 -8.96 9.98
CA LEU A 307 -0.86 -8.69 11.26
C LEU A 307 0.10 -8.92 12.45
N LEU A 308 0.89 -9.99 12.42
CA LEU A 308 1.93 -10.26 13.42
C LEU A 308 3.03 -9.19 13.41
N ALA A 309 3.46 -8.72 12.24
CA ALA A 309 4.44 -7.64 12.14
C ALA A 309 3.92 -6.34 12.76
N ILE A 310 2.65 -5.98 12.49
CA ILE A 310 2.02 -4.81 13.12
C ILE A 310 1.94 -5.01 14.65
N GLN A 311 1.47 -6.16 15.11
CA GLN A 311 1.30 -6.44 16.54
C GLN A 311 2.63 -6.43 17.31
N SER A 312 3.73 -6.90 16.69
CA SER A 312 5.05 -6.92 17.31
C SER A 312 5.62 -5.52 17.60
N CYS A 313 5.05 -4.46 17.02
CA CYS A 313 5.44 -3.08 17.28
C CYS A 313 4.88 -2.52 18.61
N ALA A 314 4.11 -3.30 19.36
CA ALA A 314 3.61 -2.93 20.70
C ALA A 314 4.63 -3.20 21.83
N SER A 315 5.73 -3.91 21.52
CA SER A 315 6.75 -4.36 22.48
C SER A 315 7.95 -3.44 22.57
#